data_db83e268882379d136b5a252de4c633e
#
_entry.id   db83e268882379d136b5a252de4c633e
#
_cell.length_a   1.000
_cell.length_b   1.000
_cell.length_c   1.000
_cell.angle_alpha   90.00
_cell.angle_beta   90.00
_cell.angle_gamma   90.00
#
_symmetry.space_group_name_H-M   'P 1'
#
loop_
_entity.id
_entity.type
_entity.pdbx_description
1 polymer ?
#
loop_
_entity_poly.entity_id
_entity_poly.type
_entity_poly.pdbx_seq_one_letter_code
_entity_poly.pdbx_strand_id
1 'polypeptide(L)'
;MNRYVRRGSKGIALLDESSGYPRLHYVFDVSDTGVRRNSRDPERWEMNDDLFKPVSEMLTAEYGISHERLSQQLVNIAEKLVNDYWDNNSGDILNIVDGSFFDDYDSSGKELQFKAAATMSVTYTLLERCGFEPEGYFDKDDFQAIHTFSTPDAVYALGAATSDISREVLRKIERTVKTTTRRRNVERMEEYEQQSELHEDRGLPAPEPDPQPAEDPAGQVRQDAPELSETA
;
A
#
# COMPACT_ATOMS: atom_id res chain seq x y z
N MET A 1 -0.74 -1.31 21.37
CA MET A 1 -0.40 -2.72 21.10
C MET A 1 0.14 -3.48 22.31
N ASN A 2 0.78 -2.87 23.28
CA ASN A 2 1.37 -3.52 24.48
C ASN A 2 2.34 -4.68 24.15
N ARG A 3 3.20 -4.47 23.16
CA ARG A 3 4.27 -5.40 22.75
C ARG A 3 5.61 -4.92 23.33
N TYR A 4 6.62 -5.76 23.34
CA TYR A 4 7.99 -5.40 23.75
C TYR A 4 8.97 -5.76 22.63
N VAL A 5 10.03 -4.98 22.48
CA VAL A 5 11.09 -5.27 21.52
C VAL A 5 11.92 -6.44 22.02
N ARG A 6 12.16 -7.43 21.16
CA ARG A 6 13.00 -8.59 21.49
C ARG A 6 14.46 -8.16 21.65
N ARG A 7 15.15 -8.82 22.55
CA ARG A 7 16.58 -8.56 22.75
C ARG A 7 17.38 -8.89 21.49
N GLY A 8 18.20 -7.95 21.03
CA GLY A 8 19.02 -8.10 19.81
C GLY A 8 18.36 -7.58 18.54
N SER A 9 17.10 -7.15 18.57
CA SER A 9 16.45 -6.52 17.43
C SER A 9 17.11 -5.18 17.10
N LYS A 10 17.22 -4.88 15.81
CA LYS A 10 17.77 -3.61 15.30
C LYS A 10 16.63 -2.71 14.86
N GLY A 11 16.46 -1.58 15.55
CA GLY A 11 15.50 -0.57 15.15
C GLY A 11 16.03 0.37 14.09
N ILE A 12 15.11 0.92 13.30
CA ILE A 12 15.40 2.03 12.38
C ILE A 12 15.44 3.31 13.23
N ALA A 13 16.56 4.02 13.21
CA ALA A 13 16.70 5.29 13.89
C ALA A 13 16.03 6.40 13.08
N LEU A 14 15.06 7.08 13.69
CA LEU A 14 14.40 8.25 13.11
C LEU A 14 14.80 9.47 13.94
N LEU A 15 15.19 10.54 13.26
CA LEU A 15 15.46 11.83 13.88
C LEU A 15 14.12 12.57 14.07
N ASP A 16 13.81 12.92 15.31
CA ASP A 16 12.64 13.75 15.65
C ASP A 16 13.12 15.11 16.11
N GLU A 17 12.79 16.14 15.35
CA GLU A 17 13.11 17.54 15.62
C GLU A 17 11.90 18.33 16.13
N SER A 18 10.75 17.71 16.31
CA SER A 18 9.48 18.36 16.67
C SER A 18 9.52 19.07 18.03
N SER A 19 10.44 18.69 18.91
CA SER A 19 10.56 19.24 20.27
C SER A 19 11.59 20.37 20.42
N GLY A 20 12.14 20.88 19.30
CA GLY A 20 13.20 21.91 19.30
C GLY A 20 14.60 21.40 19.67
N TYR A 21 14.73 20.14 20.05
CA TYR A 21 15.98 19.43 20.24
C TYR A 21 15.93 18.12 19.49
N PRO A 22 16.94 17.81 18.64
CA PRO A 22 16.96 16.56 17.90
C PRO A 22 17.02 15.36 18.84
N ARG A 23 16.08 14.42 18.67
CA ARG A 23 16.01 13.16 19.42
C ARG A 23 15.94 11.98 18.47
N LEU A 24 16.64 10.90 18.80
CA LEU A 24 16.52 9.65 18.07
C LEU A 24 15.35 8.83 18.63
N HIS A 25 14.39 8.55 17.78
CA HIS A 25 13.36 7.53 18.00
C HIS A 25 13.70 6.27 17.22
N TYR A 26 13.50 5.12 17.85
CA TYR A 26 13.71 3.85 17.17
C TYR A 26 12.37 3.19 16.88
N VAL A 27 12.14 2.88 15.61
CA VAL A 27 11.02 2.06 15.17
C VAL A 27 11.50 0.65 14.91
N PHE A 28 10.65 -0.32 15.25
CA PHE A 28 10.95 -1.73 15.10
C PHE A 28 9.86 -2.39 14.29
N ASP A 29 10.23 -3.37 13.47
CA ASP A 29 9.26 -4.22 12.81
C ASP A 29 8.45 -5.00 13.85
N VAL A 30 7.20 -5.32 13.53
CA VAL A 30 6.34 -6.12 14.41
C VAL A 30 6.91 -7.49 14.66
N SER A 31 7.58 -8.09 13.66
CA SER A 31 8.26 -9.37 13.78
C SER A 31 9.39 -9.34 14.80
N ASP A 32 10.00 -8.18 15.07
CA ASP A 32 11.02 -7.93 16.07
C ASP A 32 10.46 -7.75 17.48
N THR A 33 9.15 -7.83 17.62
CA THR A 33 8.49 -7.63 18.91
C THR A 33 7.89 -8.93 19.46
N GLY A 34 7.82 -9.02 20.77
CA GLY A 34 7.14 -10.10 21.47
C GLY A 34 5.80 -9.65 22.07
N VAL A 35 4.91 -10.61 22.28
CA VAL A 35 3.58 -10.38 22.88
C VAL A 35 3.65 -10.38 24.41
N ARG A 36 2.88 -9.52 25.06
CA ARG A 36 2.59 -9.55 26.49
C ARG A 36 1.18 -10.09 26.71
N ARG A 37 0.83 -10.43 27.94
CA ARG A 37 -0.45 -11.06 28.32
C ARG A 37 -1.72 -10.36 27.74
N ASN A 38 -1.67 -9.06 27.49
CA ASN A 38 -2.78 -8.26 26.94
C ASN A 38 -2.36 -7.51 25.67
N SER A 39 -1.42 -8.06 24.90
CA SER A 39 -1.05 -7.43 23.64
C SER A 39 -2.04 -7.79 22.56
N ARG A 40 -2.26 -6.83 21.68
CA ARG A 40 -3.02 -7.04 20.44
C ARG A 40 -2.05 -7.12 19.28
N ASP A 41 -2.28 -8.07 18.40
CA ASP A 41 -1.58 -8.09 17.13
C ASP A 41 -2.05 -6.94 16.26
N PRO A 42 -1.17 -6.34 15.45
CA PRO A 42 -1.60 -5.36 14.49
C PRO A 42 -2.54 -6.05 13.49
N GLU A 43 -3.74 -5.51 13.37
CA GLU A 43 -4.66 -5.94 12.32
C GLU A 43 -4.10 -5.53 10.96
N ARG A 44 -3.37 -6.42 10.31
CA ARG A 44 -2.95 -6.24 8.92
C ARG A 44 -4.12 -6.63 8.03
N TRP A 45 -4.42 -5.78 7.08
CA TRP A 45 -5.34 -6.16 6.02
C TRP A 45 -4.54 -6.80 4.87
N GLU A 46 -5.11 -7.78 4.24
CA GLU A 46 -4.55 -8.47 3.09
C GLU A 46 -5.57 -8.45 1.96
N MET A 47 -5.07 -8.33 0.74
CA MET A 47 -5.89 -8.42 -0.45
C MET A 47 -6.08 -9.88 -0.84
N ASN A 48 -7.28 -10.22 -1.25
CA ASN A 48 -7.62 -11.48 -1.89
C ASN A 48 -8.57 -11.22 -3.07
N ASP A 49 -8.81 -12.24 -3.90
CA ASP A 49 -9.58 -12.10 -5.13
C ASP A 49 -10.99 -11.57 -4.90
N ASP A 50 -11.59 -11.94 -3.78
CA ASP A 50 -12.93 -11.49 -3.38
C ASP A 50 -13.01 -10.00 -3.08
N LEU A 51 -11.88 -9.38 -2.75
CA LEU A 51 -11.79 -7.96 -2.40
C LEU A 51 -11.47 -7.08 -3.61
N PHE A 52 -11.03 -7.67 -4.73
CA PHE A 52 -10.67 -6.89 -5.92
C PHE A 52 -11.85 -6.06 -6.43
N LYS A 53 -13.01 -6.69 -6.59
CA LYS A 53 -14.18 -5.99 -7.10
C LYS A 53 -14.64 -4.83 -6.19
N PRO A 54 -14.89 -5.02 -4.88
CA PRO A 54 -15.30 -3.91 -4.02
C PRO A 54 -14.25 -2.81 -3.89
N VAL A 55 -12.95 -3.15 -3.94
CA VAL A 55 -11.88 -2.15 -3.94
C VAL A 55 -11.84 -1.39 -5.25
N SER A 56 -11.92 -2.07 -6.40
CA SER A 56 -11.96 -1.41 -7.71
C SER A 56 -13.16 -0.48 -7.87
N GLU A 57 -14.34 -0.88 -7.42
CA GLU A 57 -15.55 -0.04 -7.43
C GLU A 57 -15.36 1.21 -6.56
N MET A 58 -14.80 1.07 -5.36
CA MET A 58 -14.49 2.21 -4.48
C MET A 58 -13.48 3.16 -5.14
N LEU A 59 -12.39 2.62 -5.71
CA LEU A 59 -11.38 3.43 -6.38
C LEU A 59 -11.96 4.17 -7.59
N THR A 60 -12.87 3.53 -8.34
CA THR A 60 -13.58 4.18 -9.45
C THR A 60 -14.45 5.34 -8.96
N ALA A 61 -15.17 5.14 -7.87
CA ALA A 61 -16.03 6.18 -7.28
C ALA A 61 -15.22 7.37 -6.76
N GLU A 62 -14.05 7.12 -6.16
CA GLU A 62 -13.22 8.16 -5.54
C GLU A 62 -12.37 8.95 -6.55
N TYR A 63 -11.79 8.26 -7.53
CA TYR A 63 -10.80 8.86 -8.44
C TYR A 63 -11.29 9.01 -9.88
N GLY A 64 -12.46 8.44 -10.22
CA GLY A 64 -13.02 8.47 -11.57
C GLY A 64 -12.26 7.60 -12.58
N ILE A 65 -11.38 6.71 -12.12
CA ILE A 65 -10.54 5.85 -12.95
C ILE A 65 -11.01 4.42 -12.79
N SER A 66 -11.36 3.77 -13.90
CA SER A 66 -11.78 2.38 -13.98
C SER A 66 -10.84 1.60 -14.90
N HIS A 67 -10.53 0.38 -14.53
CA HIS A 67 -9.79 -0.57 -15.37
C HIS A 67 -10.21 -2.00 -15.04
N GLU A 68 -10.07 -2.92 -15.98
CA GLU A 68 -10.40 -4.33 -15.78
C GLU A 68 -9.51 -5.02 -14.74
N ARG A 69 -8.22 -4.63 -14.69
CA ARG A 69 -7.25 -5.12 -13.71
C ARG A 69 -7.04 -4.08 -12.61
N LEU A 70 -7.17 -4.50 -11.37
CA LEU A 70 -6.96 -3.62 -10.21
C LEU A 70 -5.53 -3.04 -10.18
N SER A 71 -4.53 -3.84 -10.54
CA SER A 71 -3.14 -3.39 -10.62
C SER A 71 -2.96 -2.23 -11.58
N GLN A 72 -3.51 -2.31 -12.80
CA GLN A 72 -3.43 -1.22 -13.78
C GLN A 72 -4.26 0.00 -13.34
N GLN A 73 -5.37 -0.22 -12.65
CA GLN A 73 -6.14 0.87 -12.04
C GLN A 73 -5.31 1.65 -11.03
N LEU A 74 -4.53 0.94 -10.19
CA LEU A 74 -3.62 1.56 -9.22
C LEU A 74 -2.50 2.37 -9.90
N VAL A 75 -1.93 1.86 -10.99
CA VAL A 75 -0.94 2.60 -11.82
C VAL A 75 -1.53 3.91 -12.31
N ASN A 76 -2.71 3.86 -12.93
CA ASN A 76 -3.36 5.05 -13.49
C ASN A 76 -3.77 6.06 -12.40
N ILE A 77 -4.14 5.59 -11.21
CA ILE A 77 -4.43 6.43 -10.05
C ILE A 77 -3.15 7.09 -9.54
N ALA A 78 -2.05 6.35 -9.44
CA ALA A 78 -0.76 6.89 -9.03
C ALA A 78 -0.32 8.04 -9.95
N GLU A 79 -0.38 7.83 -11.28
CA GLU A 79 -0.07 8.85 -12.26
C GLU A 79 -0.92 10.12 -12.09
N LYS A 80 -2.24 9.96 -11.97
CA LYS A 80 -3.15 11.09 -11.74
C LYS A 80 -2.78 11.84 -10.47
N LEU A 81 -2.62 11.15 -9.35
CA LEU A 81 -2.37 11.79 -8.06
C LEU A 81 -0.99 12.46 -7.98
N VAL A 82 0.02 11.93 -8.66
CA VAL A 82 1.33 12.56 -8.78
C VAL A 82 1.23 13.85 -9.61
N ASN A 83 0.45 13.86 -10.69
CA ASN A 83 0.18 15.09 -11.45
C ASN A 83 -0.53 16.13 -10.57
N ASP A 84 -1.60 15.74 -9.87
CA ASP A 84 -2.32 16.62 -8.95
C ASP A 84 -1.40 17.15 -7.82
N TYR A 85 -0.49 16.29 -7.30
CA TYR A 85 0.49 16.67 -6.28
C TYR A 85 1.49 17.71 -6.79
N TRP A 86 2.03 17.50 -7.99
CA TRP A 86 2.92 18.45 -8.64
C TRP A 86 2.25 19.80 -8.84
N ASP A 87 1.04 19.82 -9.40
CA ASP A 87 0.30 21.06 -9.66
C ASP A 87 0.08 21.89 -8.39
N ASN A 88 -0.05 21.23 -7.25
CA ASN A 88 -0.26 21.89 -5.96
C ASN A 88 1.03 22.26 -5.21
N ASN A 89 2.17 21.60 -5.50
CA ASN A 89 3.39 21.71 -4.70
C ASN A 89 4.64 22.08 -5.52
N SER A 90 4.52 22.30 -6.82
CA SER A 90 5.67 22.50 -7.72
C SER A 90 6.60 23.63 -7.28
N GLY A 91 6.07 24.74 -6.77
CA GLY A 91 6.89 25.84 -6.29
C GLY A 91 7.81 25.46 -5.13
N ASP A 92 7.31 24.74 -4.16
CA ASP A 92 8.09 24.25 -3.01
C ASP A 92 9.08 23.17 -3.43
N ILE A 93 8.65 22.25 -4.30
CA ILE A 93 9.49 21.17 -4.83
C ILE A 93 10.68 21.77 -5.60
N LEU A 94 10.47 22.73 -6.48
CA LEU A 94 11.52 23.37 -7.26
C LEU A 94 12.56 24.05 -6.37
N ASN A 95 12.13 24.66 -5.26
CA ASN A 95 13.05 25.25 -4.27
C ASN A 95 13.85 24.19 -3.50
N ILE A 96 13.23 23.07 -3.18
CA ILE A 96 13.87 21.99 -2.38
C ILE A 96 14.89 21.22 -3.22
N VAL A 97 14.63 21.01 -4.51
CA VAL A 97 15.52 20.26 -5.41
C VAL A 97 16.69 21.08 -5.96
N ASP A 98 16.73 22.39 -5.66
CA ASP A 98 17.85 23.25 -6.03
C ASP A 98 19.16 22.75 -5.41
N GLY A 99 20.27 22.81 -6.15
CA GLY A 99 21.54 22.25 -5.75
C GLY A 99 21.69 20.72 -5.90
N SER A 100 20.69 20.05 -6.44
CA SER A 100 20.74 18.62 -6.80
C SER A 100 21.04 18.46 -8.30
N PHE A 101 21.07 17.22 -8.80
CA PHE A 101 21.21 16.95 -10.24
C PHE A 101 20.01 17.45 -11.07
N PHE A 102 18.97 17.94 -10.42
CA PHE A 102 17.88 18.64 -11.09
C PHE A 102 18.33 19.95 -11.76
N ASP A 103 19.43 20.56 -11.31
CA ASP A 103 19.93 21.81 -11.90
C ASP A 103 20.38 21.67 -13.36
N ASP A 104 20.66 20.43 -13.79
CA ASP A 104 20.98 20.12 -15.18
C ASP A 104 19.76 20.21 -16.11
N TYR A 105 18.54 20.34 -15.55
CA TYR A 105 17.28 20.37 -16.29
C TYR A 105 16.63 21.75 -16.25
N ASP A 106 15.94 22.10 -17.31
CA ASP A 106 14.99 23.21 -17.30
C ASP A 106 13.74 22.88 -16.47
N SER A 107 12.85 23.84 -16.30
CA SER A 107 11.64 23.65 -15.47
C SER A 107 10.77 22.48 -15.94
N SER A 108 10.65 22.28 -17.25
CA SER A 108 9.86 21.16 -17.81
C SER A 108 10.58 19.84 -17.59
N GLY A 109 11.90 19.81 -17.68
CA GLY A 109 12.71 18.65 -17.36
C GLY A 109 12.64 18.29 -15.89
N LYS A 110 12.70 19.28 -14.98
CA LYS A 110 12.51 19.09 -13.53
C LYS A 110 11.14 18.46 -13.23
N GLU A 111 10.07 18.96 -13.81
CA GLU A 111 8.73 18.39 -13.69
C GLU A 111 8.69 16.94 -14.15
N LEU A 112 9.23 16.64 -15.34
CA LEU A 112 9.24 15.29 -15.91
C LEU A 112 9.98 14.31 -15.00
N GLN A 113 11.17 14.66 -14.52
CA GLN A 113 11.97 13.81 -13.62
C GLN A 113 11.27 13.57 -12.30
N PHE A 114 10.70 14.62 -11.71
CA PHE A 114 9.96 14.46 -10.45
C PHE A 114 8.75 13.54 -10.63
N LYS A 115 7.91 13.81 -11.64
CA LYS A 115 6.70 13.01 -11.92
C LYS A 115 7.06 11.56 -12.23
N ALA A 116 8.11 11.30 -13.01
CA ALA A 116 8.57 9.93 -13.28
C ALA A 116 8.95 9.19 -12.01
N ALA A 117 9.85 9.76 -11.20
CA ALA A 117 10.30 9.12 -9.94
C ALA A 117 9.16 8.94 -8.93
N ALA A 118 8.29 9.94 -8.78
CA ALA A 118 7.18 9.89 -7.83
C ALA A 118 6.12 8.86 -8.27
N THR A 119 5.72 8.85 -9.56
CA THR A 119 4.75 7.88 -10.08
C THR A 119 5.24 6.45 -9.87
N MET A 120 6.51 6.21 -10.17
CA MET A 120 7.12 4.89 -9.96
C MET A 120 7.11 4.49 -8.50
N SER A 121 7.56 5.38 -7.61
CA SER A 121 7.64 5.10 -6.17
C SER A 121 6.26 4.86 -5.55
N VAL A 122 5.25 5.65 -5.94
CA VAL A 122 3.87 5.48 -5.50
C VAL A 122 3.29 4.17 -6.03
N THR A 123 3.44 3.91 -7.32
CA THR A 123 2.94 2.69 -7.96
C THR A 123 3.55 1.44 -7.30
N TYR A 124 4.87 1.41 -7.13
CA TYR A 124 5.55 0.32 -6.46
C TYR A 124 4.96 0.07 -5.06
N THR A 125 4.80 1.14 -4.28
CA THR A 125 4.24 1.07 -2.93
C THR A 125 2.81 0.53 -2.91
N LEU A 126 1.96 0.96 -3.85
CA LEU A 126 0.57 0.51 -3.94
C LEU A 126 0.47 -0.95 -4.36
N LEU A 127 1.23 -1.35 -5.38
CA LEU A 127 1.24 -2.72 -5.89
C LEU A 127 1.72 -3.69 -4.82
N GLU A 128 2.91 -3.44 -4.22
CA GLU A 128 3.49 -4.25 -3.16
C GLU A 128 2.53 -4.41 -1.98
N ARG A 129 1.92 -3.32 -1.53
CA ARG A 129 1.00 -3.36 -0.40
C ARG A 129 -0.31 -4.09 -0.70
N CYS A 130 -0.72 -4.13 -1.96
CA CYS A 130 -1.89 -4.87 -2.41
C CYS A 130 -1.58 -6.32 -2.83
N GLY A 131 -0.34 -6.79 -2.67
CA GLY A 131 0.07 -8.17 -2.94
C GLY A 131 0.28 -8.47 -4.42
N PHE A 132 0.51 -7.44 -5.26
CA PHE A 132 0.96 -7.62 -6.64
C PHE A 132 2.49 -7.61 -6.69
N GLU A 133 3.06 -8.34 -7.64
CA GLU A 133 4.51 -8.30 -7.91
C GLU A 133 4.88 -7.04 -8.70
N PRO A 134 5.55 -6.05 -8.09
CA PRO A 134 5.93 -4.84 -8.83
C PRO A 134 6.91 -5.11 -9.98
N GLU A 135 7.73 -6.15 -9.85
CA GLU A 135 8.75 -6.53 -10.84
C GLU A 135 8.15 -6.88 -12.21
N GLY A 136 6.86 -7.26 -12.25
CA GLY A 136 6.13 -7.47 -13.49
C GLY A 136 5.72 -6.17 -14.22
N TYR A 137 5.89 -5.02 -13.54
CA TYR A 137 5.48 -3.69 -14.05
C TYR A 137 6.66 -2.77 -14.30
N PHE A 138 7.81 -3.05 -13.72
CA PHE A 138 9.00 -2.19 -13.77
C PHE A 138 10.25 -2.99 -14.10
N ASP A 139 11.13 -2.34 -14.85
CA ASP A 139 12.50 -2.79 -15.01
C ASP A 139 13.49 -1.90 -14.24
N LYS A 140 14.78 -2.21 -14.33
CA LYS A 140 15.80 -1.44 -13.61
C LYS A 140 15.97 -0.02 -14.15
N ASP A 141 15.65 0.19 -15.42
CA ASP A 141 15.84 1.48 -16.08
C ASP A 141 14.74 2.46 -15.68
N ASP A 142 13.57 1.96 -15.30
CA ASP A 142 12.49 2.77 -14.79
C ASP A 142 12.86 3.53 -13.50
N PHE A 143 13.79 3.00 -12.70
CA PHE A 143 14.23 3.63 -11.45
C PHE A 143 15.33 4.69 -11.64
N GLN A 144 15.80 4.95 -12.85
CA GLN A 144 16.90 5.88 -13.10
C GLN A 144 16.56 7.32 -12.70
N ALA A 145 15.31 7.75 -12.85
CA ALA A 145 14.89 9.09 -12.45
C ALA A 145 15.16 9.39 -10.96
N ILE A 146 15.20 8.36 -10.09
CA ILE A 146 15.50 8.53 -8.66
C ILE A 146 16.90 9.08 -8.42
N HIS A 147 17.87 8.77 -9.28
CA HIS A 147 19.24 9.25 -9.14
C HIS A 147 19.38 10.77 -9.29
N THR A 148 18.38 11.44 -9.87
CA THR A 148 18.33 12.90 -9.98
C THR A 148 18.18 13.56 -8.61
N PHE A 149 17.59 12.85 -7.64
CA PHE A 149 17.41 13.30 -6.25
C PHE A 149 18.70 13.10 -5.45
N SER A 150 19.75 13.86 -5.76
CA SER A 150 21.10 13.65 -5.23
C SER A 150 21.41 14.36 -3.91
N THR A 151 20.45 15.11 -3.36
CA THR A 151 20.59 15.77 -2.04
C THR A 151 19.63 15.18 -1.02
N PRO A 152 19.93 15.25 0.28
CA PRO A 152 19.01 14.78 1.33
C PRO A 152 17.63 15.42 1.25
N ASP A 153 17.55 16.72 0.94
CA ASP A 153 16.30 17.46 0.86
C ASP A 153 15.48 17.03 -0.37
N ALA A 154 16.13 16.79 -1.51
CA ALA A 154 15.47 16.26 -2.70
C ALA A 154 14.92 14.84 -2.46
N VAL A 155 15.70 13.95 -1.82
CA VAL A 155 15.23 12.61 -1.43
C VAL A 155 14.06 12.70 -0.47
N TYR A 156 14.12 13.62 0.50
CA TYR A 156 13.02 13.85 1.43
C TYR A 156 11.75 14.32 0.72
N ALA A 157 11.86 15.24 -0.25
CA ALA A 157 10.72 15.73 -1.02
C ALA A 157 10.04 14.59 -1.80
N LEU A 158 10.81 13.71 -2.45
CA LEU A 158 10.28 12.53 -3.13
C LEU A 158 9.61 11.57 -2.14
N GLY A 159 10.25 11.30 -1.00
CA GLY A 159 9.73 10.44 0.04
C GLY A 159 8.43 10.97 0.66
N ALA A 160 8.33 12.28 0.87
CA ALA A 160 7.13 12.94 1.37
C ALA A 160 5.96 12.80 0.37
N ALA A 161 6.19 13.11 -0.90
CA ALA A 161 5.19 12.95 -1.96
C ALA A 161 4.71 11.49 -2.05
N THR A 162 5.65 10.55 -2.11
CA THR A 162 5.34 9.11 -2.16
C THR A 162 4.49 8.67 -0.96
N SER A 163 4.90 9.09 0.24
CA SER A 163 4.19 8.74 1.48
C SER A 163 2.79 9.33 1.54
N ASP A 164 2.61 10.59 1.18
CA ASP A 164 1.33 11.28 1.30
C ASP A 164 0.31 10.71 0.30
N ILE A 165 0.72 10.54 -0.96
CA ILE A 165 -0.14 9.97 -2.00
C ILE A 165 -0.49 8.51 -1.68
N SER A 166 0.51 7.68 -1.39
CA SER A 166 0.28 6.27 -1.09
C SER A 166 -0.60 6.09 0.14
N ARG A 167 -0.39 6.89 1.19
CA ARG A 167 -1.18 6.86 2.42
C ARG A 167 -2.64 7.19 2.17
N GLU A 168 -2.93 8.15 1.31
CA GLU A 168 -4.30 8.51 0.95
C GLU A 168 -5.02 7.31 0.33
N VAL A 169 -4.45 6.72 -0.71
CA VAL A 169 -5.04 5.58 -1.43
C VAL A 169 -5.16 4.36 -0.52
N LEU A 170 -4.08 3.97 0.16
CA LEU A 170 -4.05 2.78 1.00
C LEU A 170 -5.02 2.85 2.19
N ARG A 171 -5.25 4.03 2.76
CA ARG A 171 -6.27 4.19 3.82
C ARG A 171 -7.69 3.95 3.32
N LYS A 172 -8.00 4.33 2.09
CA LYS A 172 -9.31 4.07 1.48
C LYS A 172 -9.47 2.59 1.18
N ILE A 173 -8.44 1.95 0.63
CA ILE A 173 -8.40 0.50 0.40
C ILE A 173 -8.58 -0.25 1.73
N GLU A 174 -7.80 0.07 2.75
CA GLU A 174 -7.90 -0.56 4.07
C GLU A 174 -9.32 -0.50 4.66
N ARG A 175 -9.97 0.66 4.58
CA ARG A 175 -11.35 0.82 5.07
C ARG A 175 -12.31 -0.09 4.30
N THR A 176 -12.18 -0.15 2.99
CA THR A 176 -13.03 -0.98 2.13
C THR A 176 -12.81 -2.46 2.42
N VAL A 177 -11.56 -2.89 2.51
CA VAL A 177 -11.20 -4.27 2.87
C VAL A 177 -11.80 -4.65 4.22
N LYS A 178 -11.54 -3.87 5.27
CA LYS A 178 -12.05 -4.15 6.63
C LYS A 178 -13.58 -4.18 6.68
N THR A 179 -14.25 -3.25 6.00
CA THR A 179 -15.72 -3.20 5.98
C THR A 179 -16.30 -4.38 5.23
N THR A 180 -15.76 -4.73 4.07
CA THR A 180 -16.22 -5.86 3.27
C THR A 180 -15.99 -7.19 3.99
N THR A 181 -14.82 -7.38 4.58
CA THR A 181 -14.50 -8.60 5.35
C THR A 181 -15.43 -8.73 6.56
N ARG A 182 -15.68 -7.64 7.30
CA ARG A 182 -16.58 -7.66 8.44
C ARG A 182 -18.01 -8.02 8.02
N ARG A 183 -18.51 -7.41 6.95
CA ARG A 183 -19.86 -7.71 6.43
C ARG A 183 -20.00 -9.18 6.06
N ARG A 184 -19.06 -9.73 5.30
CA ARG A 184 -19.07 -11.16 4.92
C ARG A 184 -18.99 -12.10 6.10
N ASN A 185 -18.23 -11.74 7.13
CA ASN A 185 -18.19 -12.57 8.35
C ASN A 185 -19.54 -12.59 9.07
N VAL A 186 -20.28 -11.47 9.10
CA VAL A 186 -21.62 -11.43 9.68
C VAL A 186 -22.59 -12.26 8.83
N GLU A 187 -22.62 -12.06 7.51
CA GLU A 187 -23.47 -12.82 6.58
C GLU A 187 -23.24 -14.34 6.74
N ARG A 188 -21.98 -14.77 6.82
CA ARG A 188 -21.63 -16.19 7.03
C ARG A 188 -22.10 -16.73 8.39
N MET A 189 -22.01 -15.92 9.44
CA MET A 189 -22.52 -16.33 10.77
C MET A 189 -24.03 -16.49 10.76
N GLU A 190 -24.75 -15.57 10.13
CA GLU A 190 -26.22 -15.65 9.98
C GLU A 190 -26.64 -16.87 9.15
N GLU A 191 -25.91 -17.18 8.07
CA GLU A 191 -26.16 -18.38 7.25
C GLU A 191 -25.93 -19.66 8.07
N TYR A 192 -24.85 -19.69 8.86
CA TYR A 192 -24.56 -20.83 9.72
C TYR A 192 -25.64 -21.04 10.80
N GLU A 193 -26.10 -19.96 11.45
CA GLU A 193 -27.18 -20.02 12.44
C GLU A 193 -28.47 -20.54 11.82
N GLN A 194 -28.86 -20.06 10.66
CA GLN A 194 -30.06 -20.52 9.93
C GLN A 194 -29.96 -22.00 9.53
N GLN A 195 -28.79 -22.44 9.08
CA GLN A 195 -28.57 -23.86 8.75
C GLN A 195 -28.61 -24.74 10.01
N SER A 196 -28.05 -24.26 11.10
CA SER A 196 -28.06 -24.98 12.39
C SER A 196 -29.47 -25.17 12.91
N GLU A 197 -30.33 -24.13 12.88
CA GLU A 197 -31.75 -24.21 13.27
C GLU A 197 -32.51 -25.20 12.40
N LEU A 198 -32.28 -25.20 11.08
CA LEU A 198 -32.90 -26.15 10.15
C LEU A 198 -32.47 -27.61 10.39
N HIS A 199 -31.25 -27.83 10.85
CA HIS A 199 -30.73 -29.15 11.21
C HIS A 199 -31.34 -29.65 12.52
N GLU A 200 -31.49 -28.78 13.53
CA GLU A 200 -32.14 -29.11 14.80
C GLU A 200 -33.61 -29.51 14.56
N ASP A 201 -34.34 -28.76 13.74
CA ASP A 201 -35.75 -29.01 13.42
C ASP A 201 -35.95 -30.37 12.67
N ARG A 202 -34.90 -30.84 11.97
CA ARG A 202 -34.88 -32.13 11.26
C ARG A 202 -34.26 -33.26 12.06
N GLY A 203 -33.80 -33.02 13.27
CA GLY A 203 -33.09 -34.01 14.10
C GLY A 203 -31.74 -34.47 13.52
N LEU A 204 -31.09 -33.63 12.70
CA LEU A 204 -29.80 -33.88 12.09
C LEU A 204 -28.68 -33.23 12.94
N PRO A 205 -27.43 -33.77 12.89
CA PRO A 205 -26.31 -33.11 13.55
C PRO A 205 -26.06 -31.71 12.95
N ALA A 206 -25.60 -30.77 13.79
CA ALA A 206 -25.26 -29.43 13.32
C ALA A 206 -24.28 -29.47 12.15
N PRO A 207 -24.39 -28.55 11.17
CA PRO A 207 -23.45 -28.46 10.07
C PRO A 207 -22.04 -28.21 10.61
N GLU A 208 -21.03 -28.82 9.99
CA GLU A 208 -19.64 -28.49 10.32
C GLU A 208 -19.38 -27.02 9.97
N PRO A 209 -18.73 -26.24 10.85
CA PRO A 209 -18.36 -24.89 10.53
C PRO A 209 -17.44 -24.89 9.30
N ASP A 210 -17.77 -24.05 8.32
CA ASP A 210 -16.96 -23.88 7.13
C ASP A 210 -15.51 -23.57 7.55
N PRO A 211 -14.49 -24.27 7.01
CA PRO A 211 -13.13 -24.03 7.40
C PRO A 211 -12.83 -22.53 7.20
N GLN A 212 -12.38 -21.88 8.26
CA GLN A 212 -11.87 -20.52 8.15
C GLN A 212 -10.88 -20.51 6.98
N PRO A 213 -10.92 -19.49 6.09
CA PRO A 213 -9.92 -19.40 5.05
C PRO A 213 -8.55 -19.53 5.73
N ALA A 214 -7.81 -20.55 5.34
CA ALA A 214 -6.50 -20.83 5.90
C ALA A 214 -5.71 -19.53 5.88
N GLU A 215 -5.17 -19.12 7.02
CA GLU A 215 -4.13 -18.10 7.04
C GLU A 215 -3.02 -18.63 6.14
N ASP A 216 -2.87 -18.05 4.98
CA ASP A 216 -1.89 -18.48 3.98
C ASP A 216 -0.49 -18.17 4.55
N PRO A 217 0.31 -19.17 4.97
CA PRO A 217 1.56 -18.92 5.68
C PRO A 217 2.69 -18.42 4.79
N ALA A 218 2.44 -18.26 3.50
CA ALA A 218 3.39 -17.70 2.55
C ALA A 218 2.59 -17.11 1.39
N GLY A 219 2.60 -15.78 1.30
CA GLY A 219 1.96 -15.05 0.24
C GLY A 219 2.23 -15.70 -1.12
N GLN A 220 1.22 -16.32 -1.69
CA GLN A 220 1.28 -16.72 -3.09
C GLN A 220 1.24 -15.44 -3.92
N VAL A 221 2.37 -15.12 -4.44
CA VAL A 221 2.59 -14.02 -5.38
C VAL A 221 1.68 -14.24 -6.60
N ARG A 222 0.82 -13.28 -6.86
CA ARG A 222 -0.18 -13.37 -7.93
C ARG A 222 0.39 -12.83 -9.23
N GLN A 223 0.42 -13.68 -10.24
CA GLN A 223 0.84 -13.33 -11.61
C GLN A 223 -0.32 -12.69 -12.36
N ASP A 224 -0.51 -11.39 -12.20
CA ASP A 224 -1.28 -10.53 -13.11
C ASP A 224 -0.34 -9.73 -14.02
N ALA A 225 0.79 -10.33 -14.42
CA ALA A 225 1.73 -9.70 -15.32
C ALA A 225 1.06 -9.38 -16.66
N PRO A 226 1.22 -8.15 -17.21
CA PRO A 226 0.80 -7.88 -18.57
C PRO A 226 1.61 -8.75 -19.52
N GLU A 227 0.92 -9.46 -20.41
CA GLU A 227 1.58 -10.04 -21.59
C GLU A 227 2.20 -8.90 -22.39
N LEU A 228 3.51 -8.77 -22.30
CA LEU A 228 4.28 -7.92 -23.19
C LEU A 228 4.06 -8.47 -24.60
N SER A 229 3.22 -7.81 -25.38
CA SER A 229 3.11 -8.09 -26.80
C SER A 229 4.46 -7.77 -27.44
N GLU A 230 5.22 -8.80 -27.76
CA GLU A 230 6.32 -8.73 -28.71
C GLU A 230 5.75 -8.22 -30.05
N THR A 231 5.94 -6.97 -30.32
CA THR A 231 5.86 -6.45 -31.70
C THR A 231 7.27 -6.21 -32.18
N ALA A 232 7.63 -7.02 -33.14
CA ALA A 232 8.85 -6.99 -33.95
C ALA A 232 9.07 -5.63 -34.64
#